data_8af62ce95b338fad782dcd07a3f17b9c
#
_entry.id   8af62ce95b338fad782dcd07a3f17b9c
#
_cell.length_a   1.000
_cell.length_b   1.000
_cell.length_c   1.000
_cell.angle_alpha   90.00
_cell.angle_beta   90.00
_cell.angle_gamma   90.00
#
_symmetry.space_group_name_H-M   'P 1'
#
loop_
_entity.id
_entity.type
_entity.pdbx_description
1 polymer ?
#
loop_
_entity_poly.entity_id
_entity_poly.type
_entity_poly.pdbx_seq_one_letter_code
_entity_poly.pdbx_strand_id
1 'polypeptide(L)'
;MTQLGFPILSLITFLPLAGVFLLATLQGEDAVIAGRARLIALVTSLVVLALGLYLWSAFNPALPGYQFVETVPWLSGLDIAYRMGVDGISLFLILLTLFLTPIAILASGSVTRRVRGFFSALLLLETMTIGMFAAADFVLFYIFFEAVLLQIGRAHV
;
A
#
# COMPACT_ATOMS: atom_id res chain seq x y z
N MET A 1 16.01 8.93 -13.33
CA MET A 1 16.36 7.50 -13.41
C MET A 1 16.15 6.91 -12.02
N THR A 2 15.35 5.88 -11.88
CA THR A 2 15.16 5.18 -10.61
C THR A 2 16.46 4.48 -10.22
N GLN A 3 16.89 4.57 -8.95
CA GLN A 3 18.15 3.97 -8.47
C GLN A 3 18.23 2.44 -8.72
N LEU A 4 17.09 1.77 -8.87
CA LEU A 4 16.99 0.32 -9.09
C LEU A 4 16.59 -0.08 -10.52
N GLY A 5 16.45 0.87 -11.46
CA GLY A 5 16.06 0.59 -12.84
C GLY A 5 14.58 0.19 -13.06
N PHE A 6 13.77 0.12 -12.01
CA PHE A 6 12.32 -0.12 -12.04
C PHE A 6 11.59 0.68 -10.95
N PRO A 7 10.29 0.97 -11.13
CA PRO A 7 9.51 1.81 -10.23
C PRO A 7 9.09 1.03 -8.97
N ILE A 8 10.02 0.87 -8.02
CA ILE A 8 9.80 0.06 -6.81
C ILE A 8 8.74 0.65 -5.89
N LEU A 9 8.68 1.99 -5.74
CA LEU A 9 7.69 2.64 -4.87
C LEU A 9 6.28 2.50 -5.42
N SER A 10 6.10 2.71 -6.73
CA SER A 10 4.81 2.45 -7.39
C SER A 10 4.42 0.97 -7.25
N LEU A 11 5.36 0.05 -7.42
CA LEU A 11 5.10 -1.37 -7.27
C LEU A 11 4.62 -1.71 -5.85
N ILE A 12 5.35 -1.27 -4.81
CA ILE A 12 4.97 -1.50 -3.40
C ILE A 12 3.61 -0.88 -3.08
N THR A 13 3.34 0.32 -3.60
CA THR A 13 2.09 1.05 -3.34
C THR A 13 0.88 0.36 -3.97
N PHE A 14 0.98 -0.09 -5.22
CA PHE A 14 -0.17 -0.58 -5.97
C PHE A 14 -0.31 -2.11 -5.98
N LEU A 15 0.70 -2.87 -5.56
CA LEU A 15 0.63 -4.32 -5.49
C LEU A 15 -0.51 -4.85 -4.60
N PRO A 16 -0.85 -4.24 -3.44
CA PRO A 16 -2.00 -4.68 -2.66
C PRO A 16 -3.33 -4.65 -3.44
N LEU A 17 -3.47 -3.77 -4.45
CA LEU A 17 -4.65 -3.74 -5.33
C LEU A 17 -4.80 -5.02 -6.15
N ALA A 18 -3.71 -5.70 -6.49
CA ALA A 18 -3.79 -7.02 -7.12
C ALA A 18 -4.48 -8.03 -6.18
N GLY A 19 -4.19 -7.97 -4.88
CA GLY A 19 -4.89 -8.75 -3.86
C GLY A 19 -6.37 -8.40 -3.77
N VAL A 20 -6.72 -7.11 -3.85
CA VAL A 20 -8.13 -6.65 -3.90
C VAL A 20 -8.84 -7.22 -5.12
N PHE A 21 -8.21 -7.18 -6.27
CA PHE A 21 -8.75 -7.76 -7.50
C PHE A 21 -8.97 -9.28 -7.37
N LEU A 22 -8.00 -10.02 -6.83
CA LEU A 22 -8.13 -11.45 -6.58
C LEU A 22 -9.28 -11.76 -5.60
N LEU A 23 -9.42 -10.96 -4.54
CA LEU A 23 -10.55 -11.09 -3.59
C LEU A 23 -11.89 -10.86 -4.28
N ALA A 24 -11.97 -9.93 -5.22
CA ALA A 24 -13.20 -9.66 -5.99
C ALA A 24 -13.61 -10.84 -6.88
N THR A 25 -12.66 -11.66 -7.35
CA THR A 25 -12.95 -12.84 -8.17
C THR A 25 -13.45 -14.05 -7.38
N LEU A 26 -13.33 -14.03 -6.03
CA LEU A 26 -13.83 -15.12 -5.19
C LEU A 26 -15.36 -15.20 -5.26
N GLN A 27 -15.88 -16.39 -5.52
CA GLN A 27 -17.32 -16.69 -5.53
C GLN A 27 -17.66 -17.68 -4.42
N GLY A 28 -18.84 -17.51 -3.84
CA GLY A 28 -19.35 -18.37 -2.77
C GLY A 28 -19.79 -17.60 -1.54
N GLU A 29 -20.36 -18.31 -0.59
CA GLU A 29 -20.78 -17.76 0.70
C GLU A 29 -19.57 -17.37 1.56
N ASP A 30 -19.67 -16.32 2.33
CA ASP A 30 -18.59 -15.75 3.14
C ASP A 30 -17.91 -16.79 4.05
N ALA A 31 -18.69 -17.68 4.68
CA ALA A 31 -18.16 -18.71 5.56
C ALA A 31 -17.26 -19.73 4.81
N VAL A 32 -17.58 -20.01 3.55
CA VAL A 32 -16.83 -20.98 2.71
C VAL A 32 -15.54 -20.36 2.18
N ILE A 33 -15.58 -19.09 1.80
CA ILE A 33 -14.43 -18.40 1.19
C ILE A 33 -13.51 -17.73 2.22
N ALA A 34 -13.89 -17.65 3.49
CA ALA A 34 -13.17 -16.91 4.53
C ALA A 34 -11.68 -17.29 4.60
N GLY A 35 -11.36 -18.58 4.60
CA GLY A 35 -9.99 -19.07 4.64
C GLY A 35 -9.18 -18.66 3.41
N ARG A 36 -9.80 -18.76 2.20
CA ARG A 36 -9.14 -18.37 0.93
C ARG A 36 -8.93 -16.86 0.86
N ALA A 37 -9.93 -16.08 1.25
CA ALA A 37 -9.83 -14.63 1.25
C ALA A 37 -8.72 -14.14 2.17
N ARG A 38 -8.63 -14.71 3.38
CA ARG A 38 -7.56 -14.44 4.32
C ARG A 38 -6.19 -14.82 3.77
N LEU A 39 -6.08 -15.99 3.15
CA LEU A 39 -4.83 -16.45 2.53
C LEU A 39 -4.37 -15.49 1.43
N ILE A 40 -5.27 -15.08 0.54
CA ILE A 40 -4.95 -14.11 -0.53
C ILE A 40 -4.46 -12.80 0.06
N ALA A 41 -5.18 -12.23 1.04
CA ALA A 41 -4.79 -10.99 1.69
C ALA A 41 -3.44 -11.13 2.40
N LEU A 42 -3.21 -12.24 3.13
CA LEU A 42 -1.97 -12.49 3.84
C LEU A 42 -0.78 -12.65 2.88
N VAL A 43 -0.92 -13.46 1.84
CA VAL A 43 0.16 -13.65 0.85
C VAL A 43 0.48 -12.34 0.16
N THR A 44 -0.53 -11.57 -0.24
CA THR A 44 -0.33 -10.25 -0.87
C THR A 44 0.44 -9.33 0.06
N SER A 45 0.02 -9.15 1.31
CA SER A 45 0.69 -8.26 2.27
C SER A 45 2.10 -8.73 2.62
N LEU A 46 2.36 -10.04 2.69
CA LEU A 46 3.72 -10.57 2.91
C LEU A 46 4.64 -10.32 1.72
N VAL A 47 4.14 -10.42 0.48
CA VAL A 47 4.92 -10.08 -0.72
C VAL A 47 5.27 -8.59 -0.72
N VAL A 48 4.32 -7.72 -0.39
CA VAL A 48 4.57 -6.27 -0.29
C VAL A 48 5.57 -5.97 0.84
N LEU A 49 5.47 -6.65 1.98
CA LEU A 49 6.44 -6.54 3.07
C LEU A 49 7.85 -6.96 2.61
N ALA A 50 7.98 -8.06 1.88
CA ALA A 50 9.27 -8.51 1.35
C ALA A 50 9.91 -7.47 0.41
N LEU A 51 9.10 -6.82 -0.45
CA LEU A 51 9.56 -5.72 -1.29
C LEU A 51 9.96 -4.49 -0.47
N GLY A 52 9.24 -4.19 0.61
CA GLY A 52 9.60 -3.11 1.54
C GLY A 52 10.92 -3.37 2.26
N LEU A 53 11.17 -4.61 2.68
CA LEU A 53 12.46 -5.02 3.28
C LEU A 53 13.59 -4.94 2.25
N TYR A 54 13.33 -5.29 1.00
CA TYR A 54 14.29 -5.10 -0.09
C TYR A 54 14.59 -3.61 -0.31
N LEU A 55 13.56 -2.75 -0.34
CA LEU A 55 13.72 -1.30 -0.41
C LEU A 55 14.60 -0.77 0.74
N TRP A 56 14.34 -1.24 1.96
CA TRP A 56 15.14 -0.89 3.14
C TRP A 56 16.60 -1.31 2.99
N SER A 57 16.88 -2.51 2.50
CA SER A 57 18.24 -3.00 2.28
C SER A 57 19.03 -2.19 1.24
N ALA A 58 18.32 -1.58 0.27
CA ALA A 58 18.89 -0.76 -0.78
C ALA A 58 18.98 0.74 -0.40
N PHE A 59 18.36 1.14 0.72
CA PHE A 59 18.36 2.53 1.19
C PHE A 59 19.74 2.92 1.75
N ASN A 60 20.26 4.07 1.33
CA ASN A 60 21.53 4.58 1.81
C ASN A 60 21.33 5.76 2.79
N PRO A 61 21.52 5.55 4.11
CA PRO A 61 21.28 6.60 5.10
C PRO A 61 22.28 7.76 5.05
N ALA A 62 23.39 7.63 4.30
CA ALA A 62 24.37 8.68 4.14
C ALA A 62 24.00 9.71 3.05
N LEU A 63 23.01 9.41 2.22
CA LEU A 63 22.56 10.32 1.16
C LEU A 63 21.42 11.22 1.69
N PRO A 64 21.57 12.54 1.63
CA PRO A 64 20.50 13.46 2.01
C PRO A 64 19.38 13.49 0.97
N GLY A 65 18.13 13.73 1.44
CA GLY A 65 16.97 13.92 0.58
C GLY A 65 16.25 12.64 0.18
N TYR A 66 15.34 12.76 -0.79
CA TYR A 66 14.54 11.64 -1.28
C TYR A 66 15.36 10.66 -2.12
N GLN A 67 15.17 9.37 -1.85
CA GLN A 67 15.73 8.27 -2.63
C GLN A 67 14.63 7.52 -3.37
N PHE A 68 15.01 6.74 -4.39
CA PHE A 68 14.11 5.97 -5.27
C PHE A 68 13.05 6.84 -5.95
N VAL A 69 13.39 8.09 -6.27
CA VAL A 69 12.44 9.06 -6.82
C VAL A 69 11.88 8.57 -8.16
N GLU A 70 10.57 8.51 -8.23
CA GLU A 70 9.78 8.20 -9.42
C GLU A 70 8.96 9.44 -9.79
N THR A 71 9.10 9.92 -11.02
CA THR A 71 8.39 11.12 -11.46
C THR A 71 7.75 10.89 -12.82
N VAL A 72 6.43 11.10 -12.88
CA VAL A 72 5.64 11.12 -14.12
C VAL A 72 4.88 12.45 -14.18
N PRO A 73 5.14 13.32 -15.16
CA PRO A 73 4.44 14.59 -15.26
C PRO A 73 2.97 14.37 -15.60
N TRP A 74 2.07 15.01 -14.84
CA TRP A 74 0.64 14.96 -15.08
C TRP A 74 0.13 16.18 -15.85
N LEU A 75 0.48 17.38 -15.38
CA LEU A 75 0.04 18.65 -15.91
C LEU A 75 1.26 19.56 -16.09
N SER A 76 1.80 19.57 -17.28
CA SER A 76 3.01 20.31 -17.61
C SER A 76 2.91 21.85 -17.43
N GLY A 77 1.67 22.38 -17.24
CA GLY A 77 1.44 23.82 -17.02
C GLY A 77 1.37 24.25 -15.55
N LEU A 78 1.23 23.28 -14.60
CA LEU A 78 1.02 23.55 -13.16
C LEU A 78 2.09 22.92 -12.26
N ASP A 79 3.16 22.35 -12.82
CA ASP A 79 4.20 21.59 -12.10
C ASP A 79 3.63 20.48 -11.16
N ILE A 80 2.46 19.95 -11.52
CA ILE A 80 1.82 18.83 -10.83
C ILE A 80 2.29 17.54 -11.47
N ALA A 81 2.94 16.67 -10.68
CA ALA A 81 3.48 15.42 -11.14
C ALA A 81 3.14 14.28 -10.17
N TYR A 82 2.98 13.08 -10.71
CA TYR A 82 3.11 11.87 -9.92
C TYR A 82 4.57 11.77 -9.52
N ARG A 83 4.88 12.20 -8.30
CA ARG A 83 6.24 12.17 -7.77
C ARG A 83 6.24 11.40 -6.47
N MET A 84 6.93 10.27 -6.46
CA MET A 84 7.13 9.44 -5.28
C MET A 84 8.61 9.44 -4.90
N GLY A 85 8.89 9.37 -3.61
CA GLY A 85 10.24 9.28 -3.08
C GLY A 85 10.19 8.96 -1.60
N VAL A 86 11.25 8.39 -1.06
CA VAL A 86 11.36 8.07 0.37
C VAL A 86 12.59 8.72 0.97
N ASP A 87 12.40 9.25 2.17
CA ASP A 87 13.47 9.65 3.08
C ASP A 87 13.57 8.67 4.25
N GLY A 88 14.47 8.92 5.19
CA GLY A 88 14.66 8.03 6.34
C GLY A 88 13.43 7.88 7.22
N ILE A 89 12.59 8.92 7.35
CA ILE A 89 11.39 8.91 8.19
C ILE A 89 10.26 8.18 7.47
N SER A 90 9.97 8.55 6.22
CA SER A 90 8.90 7.93 5.44
C SER A 90 9.15 6.46 5.17
N LEU A 91 10.41 6.04 4.99
CA LEU A 91 10.77 4.63 4.86
C LEU A 91 10.33 3.82 6.08
N PHE A 92 10.61 4.30 7.31
CA PHE A 92 10.20 3.61 8.52
C PHE A 92 8.68 3.57 8.70
N LEU A 93 7.97 4.63 8.32
CA LEU A 93 6.50 4.66 8.35
C LEU A 93 5.89 3.69 7.34
N ILE A 94 6.48 3.57 6.16
CA ILE A 94 6.10 2.57 5.16
C ILE A 94 6.34 1.17 5.72
N LEU A 95 7.54 0.87 6.24
CA LEU A 95 7.85 -0.43 6.82
C LEU A 95 6.93 -0.80 7.98
N LEU A 96 6.58 0.17 8.83
CA LEU A 96 5.61 -0.03 9.92
C LEU A 96 4.23 -0.43 9.36
N THR A 97 3.75 0.26 8.33
CA THR A 97 2.49 -0.07 7.65
C THR A 97 2.53 -1.51 7.10
N LEU A 98 3.61 -1.84 6.37
CA LEU A 98 3.81 -3.16 5.77
C LEU A 98 3.90 -4.28 6.81
N PHE A 99 4.42 -3.99 7.99
CA PHE A 99 4.51 -4.95 9.10
C PHE A 99 3.18 -5.12 9.83
N LEU A 100 2.44 -4.04 10.04
CA LEU A 100 1.16 -4.09 10.77
C LEU A 100 0.04 -4.74 9.95
N THR A 101 0.03 -4.61 8.62
CA THR A 101 -1.03 -5.18 7.78
C THR A 101 -1.13 -6.71 7.88
N PRO A 102 -0.05 -7.51 7.73
CA PRO A 102 -0.12 -8.96 7.93
C PRO A 102 -0.59 -9.34 9.34
N ILE A 103 -0.16 -8.61 10.37
CA ILE A 103 -0.58 -8.83 11.75
C ILE A 103 -2.09 -8.59 11.91
N ALA A 104 -2.61 -7.50 11.33
CA ALA A 104 -4.03 -7.21 11.34
C ALA A 104 -4.85 -8.30 10.63
N ILE A 105 -4.36 -8.81 9.48
CA ILE A 105 -4.98 -9.92 8.76
C ILE A 105 -4.99 -11.19 9.61
N LEU A 106 -3.88 -11.51 10.28
CA LEU A 106 -3.79 -12.67 11.17
C LEU A 106 -4.72 -12.54 12.39
N ALA A 107 -4.78 -11.37 13.00
CA ALA A 107 -5.65 -11.09 14.13
C ALA A 107 -7.15 -11.14 13.76
N SER A 108 -7.48 -10.95 12.49
CA SER A 108 -8.86 -10.94 11.98
C SER A 108 -9.45 -12.34 11.73
N GLY A 109 -9.01 -13.36 12.50
CA GLY A 109 -9.44 -14.75 12.35
C GLY A 109 -10.91 -15.01 12.60
N SER A 110 -11.55 -14.18 13.41
CA SER A 110 -12.96 -14.26 13.76
C SER A 110 -13.91 -13.64 12.73
N VAL A 111 -13.39 -12.96 11.72
CA VAL A 111 -14.20 -12.32 10.68
C VAL A 111 -14.75 -13.37 9.73
N THR A 112 -16.08 -13.58 9.80
CA THR A 112 -16.82 -14.57 8.99
C THR A 112 -17.93 -13.96 8.13
N ARG A 113 -18.18 -12.66 8.26
CA ARG A 113 -19.20 -11.91 7.51
C ARG A 113 -18.56 -10.79 6.69
N ARG A 114 -19.04 -10.59 5.46
CA ARG A 114 -18.50 -9.61 4.51
C ARG A 114 -16.98 -9.74 4.31
N VAL A 115 -16.49 -10.96 4.30
CA VAL A 115 -15.06 -11.31 4.33
C VAL A 115 -14.29 -10.66 3.20
N ARG A 116 -14.83 -10.68 1.97
CA ARG A 116 -14.21 -10.02 0.80
C ARG A 116 -14.05 -8.53 1.02
N GLY A 117 -15.12 -7.87 1.45
CA GLY A 117 -15.11 -6.43 1.72
C GLY A 117 -14.11 -6.04 2.80
N PHE A 118 -14.06 -6.83 3.87
CA PHE A 118 -13.15 -6.57 5.00
C PHE A 118 -11.67 -6.66 4.60
N PHE A 119 -11.25 -7.77 3.97
CA PHE A 119 -9.85 -7.91 3.55
C PHE A 119 -9.48 -6.99 2.40
N SER A 120 -10.41 -6.69 1.49
CA SER A 120 -10.21 -5.65 0.47
C SER A 120 -9.99 -4.27 1.10
N ALA A 121 -10.75 -3.93 2.15
CA ALA A 121 -10.58 -2.67 2.87
C ALA A 121 -9.20 -2.57 3.55
N LEU A 122 -8.70 -3.66 4.15
CA LEU A 122 -7.35 -3.68 4.73
C LEU A 122 -6.26 -3.46 3.67
N LEU A 123 -6.34 -4.14 2.53
CA LEU A 123 -5.36 -3.98 1.43
C LEU A 123 -5.47 -2.59 0.76
N LEU A 124 -6.67 -2.04 0.63
CA LEU A 124 -6.87 -0.67 0.16
C LEU A 124 -6.25 0.34 1.13
N LEU A 125 -6.46 0.15 2.44
CA LEU A 125 -5.87 1.01 3.46
C LEU A 125 -4.33 0.95 3.40
N GLU A 126 -3.76 -0.24 3.21
CA GLU A 126 -2.31 -0.43 3.01
C GLU A 126 -1.82 0.39 1.81
N THR A 127 -2.46 0.25 0.64
CA THR A 127 -2.13 1.02 -0.57
C THR A 127 -2.17 2.53 -0.32
N MET A 128 -3.26 3.04 0.26
CA MET A 128 -3.44 4.48 0.47
C MET A 128 -2.42 5.03 1.47
N THR A 129 -2.14 4.30 2.54
CA THR A 129 -1.18 4.70 3.58
C THR A 129 0.26 4.71 3.05
N ILE A 130 0.66 3.68 2.28
CA ILE A 130 1.98 3.65 1.63
C ILE A 130 2.11 4.82 0.65
N GLY A 131 1.09 5.03 -0.20
CA GLY A 131 1.07 6.12 -1.17
C GLY A 131 1.20 7.49 -0.50
N MET A 132 0.53 7.69 0.63
CA MET A 132 0.61 8.93 1.42
C MET A 132 2.04 9.17 1.95
N PHE A 133 2.72 8.15 2.47
CA PHE A 133 4.08 8.29 3.01
C PHE A 133 5.16 8.38 1.92
N ALA A 134 4.91 7.80 0.74
CA ALA A 134 5.82 7.84 -0.38
C ALA A 134 5.61 9.06 -1.31
N ALA A 135 4.51 9.82 -1.15
CA ALA A 135 4.23 10.98 -1.96
C ALA A 135 5.24 12.10 -1.69
N ALA A 136 5.97 12.52 -2.72
CA ALA A 136 6.90 13.63 -2.70
C ALA A 136 6.34 14.88 -3.42
N ASP A 137 5.05 14.86 -3.79
CA ASP A 137 4.27 15.95 -4.34
C ASP A 137 3.06 16.22 -3.44
N PHE A 138 2.77 17.50 -3.18
CA PHE A 138 1.69 17.89 -2.26
C PHE A 138 0.30 17.46 -2.74
N VAL A 139 0.05 17.54 -4.04
CA VAL A 139 -1.25 17.14 -4.62
C VAL A 139 -1.42 15.63 -4.52
N LEU A 140 -0.36 14.88 -4.84
CA LEU A 140 -0.35 13.42 -4.72
C LEU A 140 -0.56 12.98 -3.27
N PHE A 141 0.14 13.63 -2.31
CA PHE A 141 -0.05 13.39 -0.89
C PHE A 141 -1.51 13.63 -0.48
N TYR A 142 -2.09 14.75 -0.90
CA TYR A 142 -3.47 15.10 -0.57
C TYR A 142 -4.48 14.08 -1.10
N ILE A 143 -4.30 13.59 -2.32
CA ILE A 143 -5.16 12.55 -2.90
C ILE A 143 -5.13 11.26 -2.06
N PHE A 144 -3.96 10.77 -1.70
CA PHE A 144 -3.84 9.57 -0.85
C PHE A 144 -4.38 9.81 0.56
N PHE A 145 -4.13 10.98 1.14
CA PHE A 145 -4.63 11.35 2.45
C PHE A 145 -6.16 11.38 2.51
N GLU A 146 -6.81 12.01 1.53
CA GLU A 146 -8.27 12.01 1.41
C GLU A 146 -8.83 10.59 1.24
N ALA A 147 -8.14 9.76 0.46
CA ALA A 147 -8.54 8.36 0.26
C ALA A 147 -8.47 7.54 1.57
N VAL A 148 -7.46 7.76 2.42
CA VAL A 148 -7.37 7.16 3.77
C VAL A 148 -8.56 7.60 4.63
N LEU A 149 -8.90 8.90 4.65
CA LEU A 149 -10.03 9.43 5.43
C LEU A 149 -11.36 8.84 4.99
N LEU A 150 -11.60 8.73 3.67
CA LEU A 150 -12.80 8.11 3.11
C LEU A 150 -12.92 6.63 3.50
N GLN A 151 -11.80 5.91 3.53
CA GLN A 151 -11.75 4.51 3.92
C GLN A 151 -12.14 4.33 5.39
N ILE A 152 -11.63 5.18 6.28
CA ILE A 152 -11.95 5.15 7.72
C ILE A 152 -13.42 5.51 7.95
N GLY A 153 -13.97 6.52 7.22
CA GLY A 153 -15.36 6.93 7.33
C GLY A 153 -16.36 5.82 6.98
N ARG A 154 -16.03 4.93 6.04
CA ARG A 154 -16.87 3.78 5.68
C ARG A 154 -16.91 2.67 6.74
N ALA A 155 -15.98 2.63 7.66
CA ALA A 155 -15.95 1.62 8.72
C ALA A 155 -16.98 1.90 9.84
N HIS A 156 -17.58 3.11 9.85
CA HIS A 156 -18.56 3.54 10.86
C HIS A 156 -20.03 3.50 10.37
N VAL A 157 -20.29 3.07 9.14
CA VAL A 157 -21.63 2.88 8.56
C VAL A 157 -21.86 1.40 8.26
#